data_55e837bc3fb811adb1e310ce254357aa
#
_entry.id   55e837bc3fb811adb1e310ce254357aa
#
_cell.length_a   1.000
_cell.length_b   1.000
_cell.length_c   1.000
_cell.angle_alpha   90.00
_cell.angle_beta   90.00
_cell.angle_gamma   90.00
#
_symmetry.space_group_name_H-M   'P 1'
#
loop_
_entity.id
_entity.type
_entity.pdbx_description
1 polymer ?
#
loop_
_entity_poly.entity_id
_entity_poly.type
_entity_poly.pdbx_seq_one_letter_code
_entity_poly.pdbx_strand_id
1 'polypeptide(L)'
;DPIKKDIAVTTLRIMFPYLALISLVAFAGGIQNSHGKFSIPAATPMIFNLCLIISAVYVAPKYNMPVYILAWGVLLAGFIQLIVQYFPLHTIDRIPRPKLNFGNTGLKKFLKLILPAILAGGIIQINLLIDTIFASLLETGSPTWLYVSDRLIQFPMGIFAIAIGTVLLPTLSKFDLNHEKDKFVNGIRKGQKFILYIGIPSMIGLFFCAEDLTVSYTHLRAHETIQH
;
A
#
# COMPACT_ATOMS: atom_id res chain seq x y z
N ASP A 1 -7.76 -0.03 -29.07
CA ASP A 1 -9.21 0.03 -28.96
C ASP A 1 -9.61 1.40 -28.40
N PRO A 2 -10.28 2.26 -29.17
CA PRO A 2 -10.63 3.62 -28.78
C PRO A 2 -11.60 3.63 -27.57
N ILE A 3 -12.46 2.64 -27.45
CA ILE A 3 -13.42 2.52 -26.34
C ILE A 3 -12.69 2.27 -25.02
N LYS A 4 -11.74 1.36 -24.98
CA LYS A 4 -10.93 1.08 -23.78
C LYS A 4 -10.13 2.29 -23.34
N LYS A 5 -9.60 3.06 -24.32
CA LYS A 5 -8.86 4.30 -24.03
C LYS A 5 -9.78 5.35 -23.39
N ASP A 6 -10.98 5.54 -23.92
CA ASP A 6 -11.93 6.52 -23.38
C ASP A 6 -12.39 6.18 -21.96
N ILE A 7 -12.71 4.91 -21.72
CA ILE A 7 -13.03 4.38 -20.39
C ILE A 7 -11.86 4.65 -19.41
N ALA A 8 -10.63 4.33 -19.81
CA ALA A 8 -9.46 4.53 -18.97
C ALA A 8 -9.23 6.00 -18.63
N VAL A 9 -9.34 6.89 -19.63
CA VAL A 9 -9.16 8.35 -19.43
C VAL A 9 -10.23 8.90 -18.50
N THR A 10 -11.49 8.53 -18.70
CA THR A 10 -12.61 9.00 -17.87
C THR A 10 -12.47 8.49 -16.43
N THR A 11 -12.16 7.21 -16.27
CA THR A 11 -11.92 6.60 -14.94
C THR A 11 -10.77 7.31 -14.22
N LEU A 12 -9.66 7.55 -14.91
CA LEU A 12 -8.52 8.25 -14.34
C LEU A 12 -8.88 9.67 -13.89
N ARG A 13 -9.66 10.41 -14.69
CA ARG A 13 -10.12 11.76 -14.33
C ARG A 13 -10.98 11.76 -13.06
N ILE A 14 -11.84 10.76 -12.89
CA ILE A 14 -12.66 10.60 -11.68
C ILE A 14 -11.78 10.29 -10.46
N MET A 15 -10.78 9.42 -10.62
CA MET A 15 -9.92 8.98 -9.52
C MET A 15 -8.81 9.98 -9.17
N PHE A 16 -8.42 10.87 -10.09
CA PHE A 16 -7.29 11.77 -9.89
C PHE A 16 -7.36 12.62 -8.61
N PRO A 17 -8.51 13.19 -8.21
CA PRO A 17 -8.63 13.94 -6.96
C PRO A 17 -8.34 13.11 -5.70
N TYR A 18 -8.46 11.77 -5.78
CA TYR A 18 -8.10 10.88 -4.67
C TYR A 18 -6.65 11.04 -4.23
N LEU A 19 -5.71 11.38 -5.14
CA LEU A 19 -4.30 11.62 -4.80
C LEU A 19 -4.15 12.74 -3.75
N ALA A 20 -4.93 13.80 -3.87
CA ALA A 20 -4.93 14.88 -2.88
C ALA A 20 -5.50 14.40 -1.55
N LEU A 21 -6.61 13.65 -1.58
CA LEU A 21 -7.25 13.11 -0.38
C LEU A 21 -6.32 12.14 0.36
N ILE A 22 -5.72 11.17 -0.34
CA ILE A 22 -4.83 10.19 0.31
C ILE A 22 -3.55 10.83 0.86
N SER A 23 -3.05 11.91 0.22
CA SER A 23 -1.93 12.69 0.74
C SER A 23 -2.29 13.37 2.07
N LEU A 24 -3.50 13.94 2.18
CA LEU A 24 -4.00 14.53 3.42
C LEU A 24 -4.23 13.46 4.49
N VAL A 25 -4.76 12.29 4.12
CA VAL A 25 -4.94 11.14 5.02
C VAL A 25 -3.59 10.66 5.56
N ALA A 26 -2.58 10.53 4.69
CA ALA A 26 -1.23 10.13 5.09
C ALA A 26 -0.58 11.16 6.03
N PHE A 27 -0.75 12.45 5.75
CA PHE A 27 -0.28 13.53 6.60
C PHE A 27 -0.97 13.51 7.98
N ALA A 28 -2.29 13.35 8.01
CA ALA A 28 -3.07 13.20 9.23
C ALA A 28 -2.63 11.99 10.07
N GLY A 29 -2.40 10.85 9.40
CA GLY A 29 -1.87 9.63 10.01
C GLY A 29 -0.46 9.83 10.60
N GLY A 30 0.40 10.58 9.91
CA GLY A 30 1.73 10.94 10.40
C GLY A 30 1.67 11.74 11.70
N ILE A 31 0.76 12.72 11.79
CA ILE A 31 0.55 13.50 13.03
C ILE A 31 0.06 12.59 14.15
N GLN A 32 -0.92 11.72 13.89
CA GLN A 32 -1.44 10.79 14.90
C GLN A 32 -0.37 9.81 15.39
N ASN A 33 0.41 9.23 14.48
CA ASN A 33 1.51 8.32 14.82
C ASN A 33 2.56 9.00 15.71
N SER A 34 2.88 10.27 15.46
CA SER A 34 3.82 11.05 16.29
C SER A 34 3.31 11.29 17.71
N HIS A 35 1.98 11.22 17.93
CA HIS A 35 1.31 11.32 19.23
C HIS A 35 0.92 9.95 19.81
N GLY A 36 1.43 8.84 19.26
CA GLY A 36 1.15 7.48 19.74
C GLY A 36 -0.25 6.95 19.40
N LYS A 37 -0.97 7.59 18.49
CA LYS A 37 -2.31 7.17 18.04
C LYS A 37 -2.18 6.39 16.73
N PHE A 38 -2.04 5.08 16.80
CA PHE A 38 -1.78 4.21 15.64
C PHE A 38 -3.04 3.55 15.06
N SER A 39 -4.11 3.42 15.86
CA SER A 39 -5.27 2.58 15.51
C SER A 39 -6.00 3.07 14.24
N ILE A 40 -6.30 4.36 14.14
CA ILE A 40 -7.03 4.90 12.98
C ILE A 40 -6.16 4.92 11.72
N PRO A 41 -4.88 5.38 11.74
CA PRO A 41 -3.99 5.24 10.60
C PRO A 41 -3.86 3.80 10.10
N ALA A 42 -3.75 2.83 11.01
CA ALA A 42 -3.67 1.40 10.66
C ALA A 42 -4.98 0.85 10.05
N ALA A 43 -6.14 1.38 10.46
CA ALA A 43 -7.44 0.98 9.93
C ALA A 43 -7.77 1.62 8.56
N THR A 44 -7.03 2.63 8.12
CA THR A 44 -7.30 3.37 6.87
C THR A 44 -7.40 2.46 5.63
N PRO A 45 -6.50 1.48 5.39
CA PRO A 45 -6.64 0.56 4.27
C PRO A 45 -7.90 -0.31 4.33
N MET A 46 -8.36 -0.67 5.54
CA MET A 46 -9.59 -1.46 5.71
C MET A 46 -10.82 -0.65 5.27
N ILE A 47 -10.86 0.65 5.61
CA ILE A 47 -11.93 1.56 5.19
C ILE A 47 -11.98 1.65 3.66
N PHE A 48 -10.82 1.80 3.02
CA PHE A 48 -10.72 1.82 1.55
C PHE A 48 -11.28 0.54 0.92
N ASN A 49 -10.81 -0.62 1.38
CA ASN A 49 -11.27 -1.90 0.87
C ASN A 49 -12.77 -2.11 1.10
N LEU A 50 -13.29 -1.74 2.25
CA LEU A 50 -14.73 -1.83 2.55
C LEU A 50 -15.56 -0.98 1.59
N CYS A 51 -15.14 0.24 1.32
CA CYS A 51 -15.80 1.12 0.34
C CYS A 51 -15.80 0.51 -1.06
N LEU A 52 -14.68 -0.08 -1.49
CA LEU A 52 -14.59 -0.76 -2.78
C LEU A 52 -15.48 -2.00 -2.85
N ILE A 53 -15.50 -2.83 -1.81
CA ILE A 53 -16.37 -4.01 -1.74
C ILE A 53 -17.84 -3.61 -1.82
N ILE A 54 -18.25 -2.60 -1.05
CA ILE A 54 -19.61 -2.08 -1.09
C ILE A 54 -19.95 -1.55 -2.50
N SER A 55 -19.04 -0.79 -3.10
CA SER A 55 -19.22 -0.26 -4.45
C SER A 55 -19.35 -1.39 -5.49
N ALA A 56 -18.50 -2.42 -5.41
CA ALA A 56 -18.47 -3.53 -6.34
C ALA A 56 -19.69 -4.45 -6.21
N VAL A 57 -20.07 -4.80 -4.98
CA VAL A 57 -21.10 -5.83 -4.74
C VAL A 57 -22.51 -5.24 -4.78
N TYR A 58 -22.72 -4.06 -4.20
CA TYR A 58 -24.06 -3.51 -4.01
C TYR A 58 -24.44 -2.41 -5.00
N VAL A 59 -23.47 -1.67 -5.52
CA VAL A 59 -23.74 -0.49 -6.35
C VAL A 59 -23.46 -0.78 -7.83
N ALA A 60 -22.28 -1.30 -8.15
CA ALA A 60 -21.85 -1.53 -9.53
C ALA A 60 -22.79 -2.41 -10.36
N PRO A 61 -23.40 -3.49 -9.81
CA PRO A 61 -24.31 -4.35 -10.59
C PRO A 61 -25.60 -3.66 -11.03
N LYS A 62 -25.94 -2.50 -10.46
CA LYS A 62 -27.16 -1.75 -10.79
C LYS A 62 -26.98 -0.79 -11.97
N TYR A 63 -25.76 -0.68 -12.50
CA TYR A 63 -25.41 0.29 -13.54
C TYR A 63 -24.78 -0.41 -14.75
N ASN A 64 -25.03 0.11 -15.95
CA ASN A 64 -24.50 -0.43 -17.21
C ASN A 64 -22.98 -0.28 -17.36
N MET A 65 -22.35 0.60 -16.57
CA MET A 65 -20.90 0.87 -16.61
C MET A 65 -20.29 0.75 -15.21
N PRO A 66 -20.10 -0.50 -14.71
CA PRO A 66 -19.62 -0.76 -13.35
C PRO A 66 -18.25 -0.16 -13.04
N VAL A 67 -17.40 0.01 -14.04
CA VAL A 67 -16.05 0.58 -13.89
C VAL A 67 -16.10 2.01 -13.37
N TYR A 68 -17.04 2.84 -13.81
CA TYR A 68 -17.16 4.21 -13.32
C TYR A 68 -17.65 4.25 -11.87
N ILE A 69 -18.49 3.31 -11.47
CA ILE A 69 -18.95 3.19 -10.08
C ILE A 69 -17.77 2.86 -9.15
N LEU A 70 -16.88 1.97 -9.57
CA LEU A 70 -15.65 1.67 -8.81
C LEU A 70 -14.74 2.90 -8.70
N ALA A 71 -14.61 3.69 -9.76
CA ALA A 71 -13.84 4.93 -9.73
C ALA A 71 -14.41 5.96 -8.74
N TRP A 72 -15.73 6.12 -8.71
CA TRP A 72 -16.41 6.95 -7.70
C TRP A 72 -16.28 6.36 -6.31
N GLY A 73 -16.29 5.02 -6.17
CA GLY A 73 -16.02 4.31 -4.92
C GLY A 73 -14.65 4.64 -4.33
N VAL A 74 -13.61 4.70 -5.16
CA VAL A 74 -12.26 5.13 -4.76
C VAL A 74 -12.27 6.55 -4.22
N LEU A 75 -12.91 7.48 -4.94
CA LEU A 75 -12.97 8.88 -4.52
C LEU A 75 -13.75 9.03 -3.21
N LEU A 76 -14.89 8.36 -3.08
CA LEU A 76 -15.70 8.34 -1.86
C LEU A 76 -14.91 7.75 -0.67
N ALA A 77 -14.16 6.67 -0.91
CA ALA A 77 -13.29 6.09 0.12
C ALA A 77 -12.28 7.11 0.66
N GLY A 78 -11.67 7.92 -0.23
CA GLY A 78 -10.75 8.99 0.19
C GLY A 78 -11.41 10.03 1.09
N PHE A 79 -12.64 10.45 0.79
CA PHE A 79 -13.40 11.35 1.66
C PHE A 79 -13.71 10.71 3.02
N ILE A 80 -14.18 9.47 3.03
CA ILE A 80 -14.50 8.75 4.28
C ILE A 80 -13.23 8.59 5.13
N GLN A 81 -12.10 8.19 4.52
CA GLN A 81 -10.83 8.09 5.22
C GLN A 81 -10.43 9.41 5.86
N LEU A 82 -10.56 10.53 5.14
CA LEU A 82 -10.22 11.85 5.67
C LEU A 82 -11.13 12.26 6.83
N ILE A 83 -12.43 12.01 6.73
CA ILE A 83 -13.40 12.27 7.80
C ILE A 83 -13.05 11.44 9.04
N VAL A 84 -12.77 10.17 8.88
CA VAL A 84 -12.40 9.29 10.01
C VAL A 84 -11.10 9.74 10.68
N GLN A 85 -10.13 10.25 9.92
CA GLN A 85 -8.88 10.80 10.46
C GLN A 85 -9.10 12.11 11.25
N TYR A 86 -10.16 12.85 10.97
CA TYR A 86 -10.47 14.10 11.66
C TYR A 86 -10.74 13.93 13.16
N PHE A 87 -11.46 12.85 13.55
CA PHE A 87 -11.81 12.61 14.94
C PHE A 87 -10.60 12.51 15.88
N PRO A 88 -9.59 11.67 15.63
CA PRO A 88 -8.41 11.61 16.50
C PRO A 88 -7.59 12.90 16.48
N LEU A 89 -7.55 13.62 15.36
CA LEU A 89 -6.85 14.91 15.27
C LEU A 89 -7.52 15.96 16.16
N HIS A 90 -8.84 15.97 16.21
CA HIS A 90 -9.59 16.82 17.13
C HIS A 90 -9.30 16.47 18.59
N THR A 91 -9.25 15.17 18.92
CA THR A 91 -9.01 14.70 20.29
C THR A 91 -7.63 15.10 20.83
N ILE A 92 -6.62 15.20 19.94
CA ILE A 92 -5.27 15.64 20.33
C ILE A 92 -5.04 17.14 20.14
N ASP A 93 -6.09 17.90 19.81
CA ASP A 93 -6.05 19.35 19.52
C ASP A 93 -4.96 19.74 18.50
N ARG A 94 -4.82 18.93 17.45
CA ARG A 94 -3.80 19.09 16.39
C ARG A 94 -4.40 19.09 15.00
N ILE A 95 -5.54 19.78 14.82
CA ILE A 95 -6.12 19.97 13.48
C ILE A 95 -5.19 20.88 12.68
N PRO A 96 -4.64 20.41 11.56
CA PRO A 96 -3.75 21.22 10.74
C PRO A 96 -4.53 22.37 10.10
N ARG A 97 -4.07 23.58 10.32
CA ARG A 97 -4.59 24.77 9.63
C ARG A 97 -3.68 25.12 8.46
N PRO A 98 -4.18 25.23 7.24
CA PRO A 98 -3.36 25.56 6.10
C PRO A 98 -2.76 26.97 6.29
N LYS A 99 -1.43 27.04 6.30
CA LYS A 99 -0.68 28.30 6.33
C LYS A 99 0.40 28.23 5.24
N LEU A 100 0.32 29.14 4.29
CA LEU A 100 1.33 29.31 3.25
C LEU A 100 2.48 30.16 3.80
N ASN A 101 3.47 29.53 4.39
CA ASN A 101 4.70 30.18 4.85
C ASN A 101 5.93 29.46 4.30
N PHE A 102 6.41 29.92 3.17
CA PHE A 102 7.57 29.36 2.47
C PHE A 102 8.91 29.67 3.17
N GLY A 103 8.95 30.62 4.09
CA GLY A 103 10.15 31.00 4.85
C GLY A 103 10.43 30.13 6.09
N ASN A 104 9.55 29.19 6.40
CA ASN A 104 9.68 28.39 7.62
C ASN A 104 10.88 27.41 7.52
N THR A 105 11.78 27.49 8.51
CA THR A 105 12.95 26.58 8.63
C THR A 105 12.55 25.12 8.74
N GLY A 106 11.39 24.82 9.36
CA GLY A 106 10.82 23.48 9.43
C GLY A 106 10.48 22.92 8.05
N LEU A 107 9.92 23.73 7.15
CA LEU A 107 9.62 23.32 5.77
C LEU A 107 10.90 22.96 4.99
N LYS A 108 11.95 23.75 5.13
CA LYS A 108 13.24 23.46 4.49
C LYS A 108 13.85 22.15 4.99
N LYS A 109 13.78 21.90 6.30
CA LYS A 109 14.25 20.65 6.92
C LYS A 109 13.41 19.46 6.43
N PHE A 110 12.09 19.61 6.37
CA PHE A 110 11.17 18.58 5.84
C PHE A 110 11.50 18.24 4.37
N LEU A 111 11.65 19.24 3.50
CA LEU A 111 11.99 19.04 2.10
C LEU A 111 13.33 18.32 1.92
N LYS A 112 14.32 18.65 2.74
CA LYS A 112 15.63 17.97 2.72
C LYS A 112 15.53 16.49 3.13
N LEU A 113 14.62 16.15 4.05
CA LEU A 113 14.39 14.77 4.50
C LEU A 113 13.53 13.96 3.54
N ILE A 114 12.52 14.60 2.92
CA ILE A 114 11.59 13.88 2.04
C ILE A 114 12.18 13.60 0.66
N LEU A 115 13.10 14.43 0.17
CA LEU A 115 13.69 14.28 -1.16
C LEU A 115 14.38 12.92 -1.37
N PRO A 116 15.25 12.44 -0.47
CA PRO A 116 15.80 11.08 -0.57
C PRO A 116 14.73 9.98 -0.51
N ALA A 117 13.68 10.17 0.29
CA ALA A 117 12.59 9.20 0.40
C ALA A 117 11.76 9.13 -0.91
N ILE A 118 11.50 10.28 -1.55
CA ILE A 118 10.83 10.34 -2.87
C ILE A 118 11.69 9.62 -3.92
N LEU A 119 13.00 9.87 -3.93
CA LEU A 119 13.91 9.21 -4.86
C LEU A 119 13.92 7.69 -4.66
N ALA A 120 14.04 7.24 -3.41
CA ALA A 120 14.02 5.82 -3.08
C ALA A 120 12.68 5.14 -3.50
N GLY A 121 11.54 5.74 -3.16
CA GLY A 121 10.22 5.24 -3.58
C GLY A 121 10.03 5.30 -5.10
N GLY A 122 10.52 6.35 -5.75
CA GLY A 122 10.47 6.52 -7.20
C GLY A 122 11.26 5.44 -7.94
N ILE A 123 12.44 5.06 -7.45
CA ILE A 123 13.26 3.99 -8.04
C ILE A 123 12.50 2.66 -8.03
N ILE A 124 11.84 2.32 -6.92
CA ILE A 124 11.02 1.09 -6.82
C ILE A 124 9.90 1.12 -7.87
N GLN A 125 9.23 2.25 -8.03
CA GLN A 125 8.13 2.38 -8.98
C GLN A 125 8.61 2.33 -10.44
N ILE A 126 9.79 2.90 -10.73
CA ILE A 126 10.42 2.81 -12.06
C ILE A 126 10.78 1.35 -12.37
N ASN A 127 11.32 0.62 -11.40
CA ASN A 127 11.64 -0.80 -11.58
C ASN A 127 10.39 -1.61 -11.95
N LEU A 128 9.28 -1.46 -11.21
CA LEU A 128 8.00 -2.10 -11.52
C LEU A 128 7.48 -1.73 -12.93
N LEU A 129 7.67 -0.49 -13.35
CA LEU A 129 7.30 -0.04 -14.69
C LEU A 129 8.14 -0.75 -15.76
N ILE A 130 9.45 -0.82 -15.56
CA ILE A 130 10.39 -1.50 -16.45
C ILE A 130 10.04 -2.99 -16.56
N ASP A 131 9.83 -3.67 -15.44
CA ASP A 131 9.43 -5.07 -15.39
C ASP A 131 8.13 -5.33 -16.16
N THR A 132 7.15 -4.45 -16.02
CA THR A 132 5.87 -4.52 -16.75
C THR A 132 6.08 -4.32 -18.26
N ILE A 133 6.94 -3.38 -18.65
CA ILE A 133 7.28 -3.13 -20.07
C ILE A 133 7.94 -4.38 -20.67
N PHE A 134 8.96 -4.92 -20.00
CA PHE A 134 9.62 -6.15 -20.49
C PHE A 134 8.67 -7.33 -20.56
N ALA A 135 7.83 -7.53 -19.53
CA ALA A 135 6.81 -8.58 -19.56
C ALA A 135 5.82 -8.41 -20.71
N SER A 136 5.50 -7.18 -21.11
CA SER A 136 4.59 -6.90 -22.23
C SER A 136 5.18 -7.22 -23.60
N LEU A 137 6.51 -7.31 -23.71
CA LEU A 137 7.22 -7.70 -24.94
C LEU A 137 7.34 -9.23 -25.09
N LEU A 138 6.99 -9.98 -24.06
CA LEU A 138 6.99 -11.44 -24.06
C LEU A 138 5.64 -11.99 -24.55
N GLU A 139 5.45 -13.31 -24.43
CA GLU A 139 4.22 -13.97 -24.83
C GLU A 139 2.97 -13.39 -24.12
N THR A 140 1.83 -13.48 -24.82
CA THR A 140 0.54 -13.02 -24.29
C THR A 140 0.25 -13.70 -22.94
N GLY A 141 0.05 -12.91 -21.88
CA GLY A 141 -0.18 -13.40 -20.53
C GLY A 141 0.97 -13.16 -19.55
N SER A 142 2.20 -12.90 -20.04
CA SER A 142 3.39 -12.68 -19.20
C SER A 142 3.20 -11.58 -18.14
N PRO A 143 2.59 -10.41 -18.42
CA PRO A 143 2.31 -9.41 -17.39
C PRO A 143 1.36 -9.92 -16.30
N THR A 144 0.39 -10.78 -16.67
CA THR A 144 -0.53 -11.39 -15.70
C THR A 144 0.20 -12.40 -14.81
N TRP A 145 1.07 -13.22 -15.38
CA TRP A 145 1.87 -14.17 -14.61
C TRP A 145 2.81 -13.47 -13.62
N LEU A 146 3.48 -12.40 -14.08
CA LEU A 146 4.32 -11.57 -13.22
C LEU A 146 3.49 -10.99 -12.05
N TYR A 147 2.33 -10.42 -12.35
CA TYR A 147 1.44 -9.86 -11.33
C TYR A 147 0.98 -10.90 -10.30
N VAL A 148 0.58 -12.10 -10.76
CA VAL A 148 0.14 -13.18 -9.84
C VAL A 148 1.30 -13.65 -8.97
N SER A 149 2.49 -13.85 -9.54
CA SER A 149 3.69 -14.22 -8.80
C SER A 149 4.04 -13.20 -7.71
N ASP A 150 4.03 -11.91 -8.05
CA ASP A 150 4.26 -10.83 -7.08
C ASP A 150 3.24 -10.84 -5.94
N ARG A 151 1.98 -11.10 -6.23
CA ARG A 151 0.93 -11.18 -5.20
C ARG A 151 1.12 -12.34 -4.25
N LEU A 152 1.51 -13.50 -4.76
CA LEU A 152 1.79 -14.68 -3.94
C LEU A 152 3.00 -14.47 -3.02
N ILE A 153 4.06 -13.81 -3.51
CA ILE A 153 5.24 -13.47 -2.71
C ILE A 153 4.93 -12.39 -1.67
N GLN A 154 4.09 -11.40 -2.02
CA GLN A 154 3.71 -10.33 -1.11
C GLN A 154 2.95 -10.83 0.13
N PHE A 155 2.25 -11.96 0.04
CA PHE A 155 1.48 -12.49 1.16
C PHE A 155 2.38 -12.86 2.37
N PRO A 156 3.38 -13.77 2.28
CA PRO A 156 4.27 -14.04 3.41
C PRO A 156 5.15 -12.83 3.77
N MET A 157 5.59 -12.05 2.77
CA MET A 157 6.41 -10.88 3.01
C MET A 157 5.64 -9.80 3.78
N GLY A 158 4.38 -9.55 3.45
CA GLY A 158 3.54 -8.55 4.12
C GLY A 158 3.22 -8.92 5.56
N ILE A 159 2.91 -10.19 5.82
CA ILE A 159 2.55 -10.64 7.17
C ILE A 159 3.79 -10.66 8.09
N PHE A 160 4.89 -11.23 7.62
CA PHE A 160 6.03 -11.54 8.50
C PHE A 160 7.16 -10.53 8.40
N ALA A 161 7.64 -10.20 7.20
CA ALA A 161 8.81 -9.33 7.04
C ALA A 161 8.52 -7.90 7.48
N ILE A 162 7.34 -7.36 7.13
CA ILE A 162 6.93 -6.02 7.55
C ILE A 162 6.68 -5.96 9.06
N ALA A 163 6.01 -6.98 9.63
CA ALA A 163 5.77 -7.04 11.07
C ALA A 163 7.08 -7.10 11.87
N ILE A 164 8.04 -7.91 11.44
CA ILE A 164 9.35 -8.00 12.07
C ILE A 164 10.11 -6.67 11.93
N GLY A 165 10.11 -6.06 10.75
CA GLY A 165 10.75 -4.77 10.50
C GLY A 165 10.20 -3.65 11.39
N THR A 166 8.87 -3.60 11.55
CA THR A 166 8.21 -2.57 12.39
C THR A 166 8.53 -2.69 13.87
N VAL A 167 8.82 -3.90 14.36
CA VAL A 167 9.21 -4.13 15.78
C VAL A 167 10.71 -4.04 15.96
N LEU A 168 11.48 -4.61 15.04
CA LEU A 168 12.93 -4.74 15.17
C LEU A 168 13.63 -3.41 15.01
N LEU A 169 13.27 -2.59 14.02
CA LEU A 169 13.93 -1.30 13.77
C LEU A 169 13.85 -0.33 14.95
N PRO A 170 12.69 -0.06 15.58
CA PRO A 170 12.61 0.79 16.75
C PRO A 170 13.33 0.20 17.98
N THR A 171 13.37 -1.14 18.08
CA THR A 171 14.06 -1.81 19.18
C THR A 171 15.59 -1.66 19.03
N LEU A 172 16.10 -1.87 17.84
CA LEU A 172 17.54 -1.73 17.54
C LEU A 172 18.00 -0.28 17.64
N SER A 173 17.17 0.69 17.24
CA SER A 173 17.51 2.10 17.29
C SER A 173 17.66 2.68 18.71
N LYS A 174 17.18 1.96 19.73
CA LYS A 174 17.32 2.35 21.15
C LYS A 174 18.66 1.95 21.75
N PHE A 175 19.39 1.02 21.15
CA PHE A 175 20.68 0.58 21.69
C PHE A 175 21.80 1.58 21.37
N ASP A 176 22.57 1.95 22.38
CA ASP A 176 23.81 2.71 22.21
C ASP A 176 24.90 1.77 21.66
N LEU A 177 25.31 2.02 20.42
CA LEU A 177 26.33 1.21 19.74
C LEU A 177 27.70 1.25 20.43
N ASN A 178 27.98 2.27 21.26
CA ASN A 178 29.23 2.39 21.99
C ASN A 178 29.26 1.49 23.25
N HIS A 179 28.10 1.28 23.87
CA HIS A 179 28.01 0.56 25.17
C HIS A 179 27.19 -0.74 25.07
N GLU A 180 26.33 -0.92 24.05
CA GLU A 180 25.39 -2.04 23.95
C GLU A 180 25.50 -2.81 22.63
N LYS A 181 26.68 -2.82 22.01
CA LYS A 181 26.93 -3.49 20.72
C LYS A 181 26.49 -4.95 20.70
N ASP A 182 26.71 -5.69 21.77
CA ASP A 182 26.31 -7.10 21.87
C ASP A 182 24.79 -7.28 21.87
N LYS A 183 24.05 -6.39 22.53
CA LYS A 183 22.58 -6.39 22.52
C LYS A 183 22.04 -6.09 21.12
N PHE A 184 22.65 -5.13 20.43
CA PHE A 184 22.31 -4.79 19.05
C PHE A 184 22.53 -5.98 18.10
N VAL A 185 23.73 -6.59 18.14
CA VAL A 185 24.06 -7.76 17.30
C VAL A 185 23.14 -8.96 17.61
N ASN A 186 22.87 -9.22 18.89
CA ASN A 186 21.94 -10.27 19.30
C ASN A 186 20.50 -9.99 18.84
N GLY A 187 20.07 -8.73 18.83
CA GLY A 187 18.79 -8.32 18.28
C GLY A 187 18.68 -8.64 16.78
N ILE A 188 19.67 -8.26 16.00
CA ILE A 188 19.76 -8.59 14.56
C ILE A 188 19.71 -10.12 14.36
N ARG A 189 20.55 -10.85 15.09
CA ARG A 189 20.63 -12.33 14.98
C ARG A 189 19.28 -12.99 15.30
N LYS A 190 18.56 -12.52 16.33
CA LYS A 190 17.21 -12.99 16.64
C LYS A 190 16.22 -12.71 15.51
N GLY A 191 16.25 -11.50 14.97
CA GLY A 191 15.41 -11.12 13.81
C GLY A 191 15.69 -11.99 12.59
N GLN A 192 16.96 -12.21 12.25
CA GLN A 192 17.37 -13.07 11.14
C GLN A 192 16.91 -14.52 11.34
N LYS A 193 17.11 -15.09 12.55
CA LYS A 193 16.61 -16.44 12.85
C LYS A 193 15.10 -16.56 12.68
N PHE A 194 14.34 -15.55 13.11
CA PHE A 194 12.89 -15.55 13.00
C PHE A 194 12.44 -15.46 11.54
N ILE A 195 13.09 -14.60 10.74
CA ILE A 195 12.83 -14.48 9.30
C ILE A 195 13.12 -15.81 8.58
N LEU A 196 14.24 -16.45 8.89
CA LEU A 196 14.57 -17.75 8.29
C LEU A 196 13.61 -18.85 8.72
N TYR A 197 13.23 -18.89 10.00
CA TYR A 197 12.31 -19.88 10.54
C TYR A 197 10.92 -19.85 9.87
N ILE A 198 10.45 -18.68 9.48
CA ILE A 198 9.18 -18.51 8.77
C ILE A 198 9.39 -18.51 7.24
N GLY A 199 10.44 -17.87 6.77
CA GLY A 199 10.70 -17.70 5.33
C GLY A 199 10.99 -19.02 4.62
N ILE A 200 11.75 -19.92 5.24
CA ILE A 200 12.08 -21.22 4.62
C ILE A 200 10.81 -22.08 4.44
N PRO A 201 9.95 -22.31 5.46
CA PRO A 201 8.70 -23.03 5.25
C PRO A 201 7.76 -22.35 4.24
N SER A 202 7.69 -21.01 4.26
CA SER A 202 6.87 -20.26 3.29
C SER A 202 7.39 -20.45 1.86
N MET A 203 8.70 -20.41 1.65
CA MET A 203 9.32 -20.68 0.35
C MET A 203 8.99 -22.09 -0.13
N ILE A 204 9.15 -23.10 0.72
CA ILE A 204 8.83 -24.50 0.41
C ILE A 204 7.35 -24.64 0.10
N GLY A 205 6.47 -24.06 0.92
CA GLY A 205 5.03 -24.08 0.69
C GLY A 205 4.63 -23.46 -0.64
N LEU A 206 5.15 -22.26 -0.95
CA LEU A 206 4.89 -21.60 -2.23
C LEU A 206 5.43 -22.43 -3.42
N PHE A 207 6.58 -23.07 -3.28
CA PHE A 207 7.16 -23.89 -4.34
C PHE A 207 6.29 -25.11 -4.67
N PHE A 208 5.83 -25.84 -3.65
CA PHE A 208 5.01 -27.04 -3.85
C PHE A 208 3.54 -26.75 -4.17
N CYS A 209 2.99 -25.66 -3.65
CA CYS A 209 1.60 -25.27 -3.88
C CYS A 209 1.44 -24.22 -5.00
N ALA A 210 2.49 -23.87 -5.74
CA ALA A 210 2.48 -22.81 -6.74
C ALA A 210 1.39 -23.03 -7.81
N GLU A 211 1.23 -24.24 -8.31
CA GLU A 211 0.25 -24.59 -9.32
C GLU A 211 -1.18 -24.43 -8.78
N ASP A 212 -1.49 -25.05 -7.64
CA ASP A 212 -2.82 -24.99 -7.03
C ASP A 212 -3.21 -23.55 -6.65
N LEU A 213 -2.26 -22.79 -6.10
CA LEU A 213 -2.48 -21.38 -5.75
C LEU A 213 -2.72 -20.52 -6.99
N THR A 214 -1.95 -20.73 -8.06
CA THR A 214 -2.11 -19.98 -9.31
C THR A 214 -3.42 -20.32 -9.97
N VAL A 215 -3.80 -21.60 -10.04
CA VAL A 215 -5.10 -22.05 -10.58
C VAL A 215 -6.23 -21.46 -9.76
N SER A 216 -6.18 -21.55 -8.44
CA SER A 216 -7.21 -20.96 -7.56
C SER A 216 -7.36 -19.46 -7.78
N TYR A 217 -6.24 -18.73 -7.90
CA TYR A 217 -6.26 -17.29 -8.12
C TYR A 217 -6.78 -16.89 -9.50
N THR A 218 -6.47 -17.69 -10.54
CA THR A 218 -6.94 -17.45 -11.90
C THR A 218 -8.38 -17.91 -12.11
N HIS A 219 -8.82 -19.02 -11.48
CA HIS A 219 -10.20 -19.47 -11.53
C HIS A 219 -11.19 -18.51 -10.87
N LEU A 220 -10.83 -17.92 -9.74
CA LEU A 220 -11.64 -16.86 -9.13
C LEU A 220 -11.85 -15.69 -10.08
N ARG A 221 -10.87 -15.39 -10.94
CA ARG A 221 -10.93 -14.32 -11.93
C ARG A 221 -11.67 -14.73 -13.22
N ALA A 222 -11.60 -16.00 -13.61
CA ALA A 222 -12.30 -16.51 -14.78
C ALA A 222 -13.83 -16.56 -14.58
N HIS A 223 -14.30 -16.82 -13.37
CA HIS A 223 -15.71 -16.73 -13.02
C HIS A 223 -16.27 -15.30 -13.11
N GLU A 224 -15.44 -14.28 -12.91
CA GLU A 224 -15.85 -12.88 -13.09
C GLU A 224 -15.94 -12.47 -14.57
N THR A 225 -15.21 -13.14 -15.47
CA THR A 225 -15.17 -12.81 -16.91
C THR A 225 -16.16 -13.58 -17.78
N ILE A 226 -16.79 -14.63 -17.27
CA ILE A 226 -17.77 -15.46 -18.02
C ILE A 226 -19.20 -14.94 -17.87
N GLN A 227 -19.46 -13.93 -17.03
CA GLN A 227 -20.78 -13.31 -16.86
C GLN A 227 -20.99 -12.05 -17.73
N HIS A 228 -20.24 -11.90 -18.82
CA HIS A 228 -20.47 -10.82 -19.78
C HIS A 228 -20.47 -11.32 -21.21
#